data_5551a21e3e2dbefa78bdf6db14fd488f
#
_entry.id   5551a21e3e2dbefa78bdf6db14fd488f
#
_cell.length_a   1.000
_cell.length_b   1.000
_cell.length_c   1.000
_cell.angle_alpha   90.00
_cell.angle_beta   90.00
_cell.angle_gamma   90.00
#
_symmetry.space_group_name_H-M   'P 1'
#
loop_
_entity.id
_entity.type
_entity.pdbx_description
1 polymer ?
#
loop_
_entity_poly.entity_id
_entity_poly.type
_entity_poly.pdbx_seq_one_letter_code
_entity_poly.pdbx_strand_id
1 'polypeptide(L)'
;MTLACAKVNGINMSQGVCDTPVPPVVVQGAQQAMAQGYNIYSRFDGIVELRQALADKLAAYNRITADPDVNITVSAGATGSFQATCMALLNPGDEVILFEPFYAYHIQAILAVEAVPRCVSMRPPDWTVDFKGLEQAITSRTKAIVVNTPGNPSGKVFTRRELEQIAEMACRHDVMVITDEIYEYFVFDGREH
;
A
#
# COMPACT_ATOMS: atom_id res chain seq x y z
N MET A 1 3.69 8.28 21.28
CA MET A 1 5.07 7.82 21.52
C MET A 1 6.10 8.89 21.23
N THR A 2 6.14 9.48 20.05
CA THR A 2 7.14 10.51 19.63
C THR A 2 7.30 11.65 20.63
N LEU A 3 6.20 12.29 21.07
CA LEU A 3 6.24 13.36 22.07
C LEU A 3 6.72 12.89 23.45
N ALA A 4 6.42 11.66 23.84
CA ALA A 4 6.91 11.12 25.11
C ALA A 4 8.41 10.84 25.06
N CYS A 5 8.91 10.33 23.94
CA CYS A 5 10.33 10.13 23.71
C CYS A 5 11.11 11.45 23.73
N ALA A 6 10.58 12.47 23.06
CA ALA A 6 11.22 13.80 23.03
C ALA A 6 11.30 14.45 24.41
N LYS A 7 10.31 14.24 25.30
CA LYS A 7 10.32 14.79 26.67
C LYS A 7 11.50 14.31 27.54
N VAL A 8 12.04 13.13 27.22
CA VAL A 8 13.15 12.52 27.95
C VAL A 8 14.46 12.52 27.14
N ASN A 9 14.51 13.29 26.05
CA ASN A 9 15.62 13.31 25.09
C ASN A 9 16.02 11.91 24.61
N GLY A 10 15.02 11.03 24.46
CA GLY A 10 15.22 9.65 24.03
C GLY A 10 15.38 9.53 22.52
N ILE A 11 15.92 8.38 22.08
CA ILE A 11 16.01 8.03 20.67
C ILE A 11 14.70 7.36 20.23
N ASN A 12 13.97 8.00 19.31
CA ASN A 12 12.73 7.43 18.78
C ASN A 12 13.03 6.38 17.69
N MET A 13 12.89 5.12 18.05
CA MET A 13 13.06 3.98 17.12
C MET A 13 11.74 3.40 16.61
N SER A 14 10.59 3.99 16.98
CA SER A 14 9.27 3.51 16.59
C SER A 14 8.73 4.16 15.31
N GLN A 15 9.37 5.21 14.83
CA GLN A 15 8.97 5.93 13.64
C GLN A 15 10.19 6.17 12.75
N GLY A 16 10.19 5.56 11.57
CA GLY A 16 11.17 5.84 10.53
C GLY A 16 10.89 7.20 9.89
N VAL A 17 11.89 8.09 9.93
CA VAL A 17 11.83 9.39 9.25
C VAL A 17 13.04 9.47 8.33
N CYS A 18 12.81 9.79 7.05
CA CYS A 18 13.89 10.02 6.12
C CYS A 18 14.64 11.31 6.52
N ASP A 19 15.92 11.23 6.73
CA ASP A 19 16.81 12.35 7.08
C ASP A 19 17.58 12.90 5.89
N THR A 20 17.42 12.30 4.70
CA THR A 20 18.01 12.83 3.48
C THR A 20 17.21 14.02 2.97
N PRO A 21 17.90 15.07 2.46
CA PRO A 21 17.19 16.22 1.90
C PRO A 21 16.41 15.83 0.63
N VAL A 22 15.33 16.56 0.39
CA VAL A 22 14.55 16.40 -0.87
C VAL A 22 15.47 16.70 -2.05
N PRO A 23 15.50 15.85 -3.10
CA PRO A 23 16.32 16.10 -4.28
C PRO A 23 16.05 17.49 -4.88
N PRO A 24 17.10 18.25 -5.26
CA PRO A 24 16.94 19.61 -5.79
C PRO A 24 15.99 19.69 -6.99
N VAL A 25 15.98 18.69 -7.87
CA VAL A 25 15.08 18.63 -9.03
C VAL A 25 13.60 18.62 -8.62
N VAL A 26 13.26 17.96 -7.50
CA VAL A 26 11.87 17.93 -6.98
C VAL A 26 11.48 19.29 -6.43
N VAL A 27 12.37 19.93 -5.67
CA VAL A 27 12.14 21.29 -5.12
C VAL A 27 11.96 22.29 -6.24
N GLN A 28 12.86 22.29 -7.23
CA GLN A 28 12.80 23.19 -8.39
C GLN A 28 11.54 22.97 -9.21
N GLY A 29 11.16 21.71 -9.46
CA GLY A 29 9.93 21.37 -10.17
C GLY A 29 8.69 21.92 -9.47
N ALA A 30 8.60 21.76 -8.15
CA ALA A 30 7.49 22.30 -7.36
C ALA A 30 7.43 23.85 -7.41
N GLN A 31 8.58 24.53 -7.30
CA GLN A 31 8.67 25.98 -7.40
C GLN A 31 8.23 26.49 -8.78
N GLN A 32 8.69 25.84 -9.86
CA GLN A 32 8.31 26.16 -11.22
C GLN A 32 6.81 25.96 -11.45
N ALA A 33 6.25 24.83 -11.02
CA ALA A 33 4.83 24.56 -11.15
C ALA A 33 3.97 25.62 -10.45
N MET A 34 4.32 26.02 -9.23
CA MET A 34 3.64 27.11 -8.53
C MET A 34 3.74 28.43 -9.28
N ALA A 35 4.92 28.79 -9.81
CA ALA A 35 5.13 30.02 -10.57
C ALA A 35 4.36 30.04 -11.90
N GLN A 36 4.09 28.88 -12.48
CA GLN A 36 3.31 28.68 -13.70
C GLN A 36 1.79 28.59 -13.46
N GLY A 37 1.34 28.69 -12.21
CA GLY A 37 -0.08 28.69 -11.86
C GLY A 37 -0.68 27.30 -11.61
N TYR A 38 0.12 26.25 -11.49
CA TYR A 38 -0.35 24.91 -11.09
C TYR A 38 -0.65 24.83 -9.57
N ASN A 39 -1.32 25.84 -9.04
CA ASN A 39 -1.70 25.98 -7.64
C ASN A 39 -3.20 26.25 -7.47
N ILE A 40 -3.99 25.90 -8.48
CA ILE A 40 -5.44 26.02 -8.52
C ILE A 40 -6.09 24.63 -8.52
N TYR A 41 -7.38 24.56 -8.76
CA TYR A 41 -8.11 23.28 -8.85
C TYR A 41 -7.51 22.36 -9.94
N SER A 42 -7.32 21.10 -9.58
CA SER A 42 -7.02 20.01 -10.50
C SER A 42 -8.24 19.08 -10.64
N ARG A 43 -8.19 18.16 -11.61
CA ARG A 43 -9.14 17.04 -11.64
C ARG A 43 -9.01 16.22 -10.34
N PHE A 44 -10.11 15.62 -9.91
CA PHE A 44 -10.15 14.81 -8.68
C PHE A 44 -9.24 13.56 -8.74
N ASP A 45 -8.97 13.05 -9.94
CA ASP A 45 -8.11 11.89 -10.20
C ASP A 45 -6.64 12.26 -10.46
N GLY A 46 -6.30 13.55 -10.41
CA GLY A 46 -4.94 14.06 -10.65
C GLY A 46 -4.77 14.69 -12.03
N ILE A 47 -3.70 15.47 -12.18
CA ILE A 47 -3.35 16.10 -13.45
C ILE A 47 -2.90 15.06 -14.48
N VAL A 48 -3.20 15.33 -15.75
CA VAL A 48 -2.95 14.39 -16.86
C VAL A 48 -1.48 14.00 -16.94
N GLU A 49 -0.59 14.97 -16.81
CA GLU A 49 0.86 14.78 -16.91
C GLU A 49 1.38 13.81 -15.84
N LEU A 50 0.87 13.89 -14.62
CA LEU A 50 1.27 12.97 -13.54
C LEU A 50 0.70 11.58 -13.78
N ARG A 51 -0.56 11.47 -14.21
CA ARG A 51 -1.17 10.17 -14.50
C ARG A 51 -0.47 9.46 -15.66
N GLN A 52 -0.08 10.22 -16.71
CA GLN A 52 0.72 9.67 -17.80
C GLN A 52 2.09 9.20 -17.33
N ALA A 53 2.80 10.00 -16.52
CA ALA A 53 4.09 9.62 -15.98
C ALA A 53 4.00 8.36 -15.09
N LEU A 54 2.90 8.20 -14.36
CA LEU A 54 2.63 6.98 -13.58
C LEU A 54 2.36 5.77 -14.49
N ALA A 55 1.60 5.93 -15.57
CA ALA A 55 1.38 4.88 -16.57
C ALA A 55 2.70 4.42 -17.20
N ASP A 56 3.54 5.38 -17.60
CA ASP A 56 4.86 5.11 -18.17
C ASP A 56 5.78 4.37 -17.18
N LYS A 57 5.77 4.79 -15.91
CA LYS A 57 6.50 4.11 -14.82
C LYS A 57 6.01 2.68 -14.60
N LEU A 58 4.69 2.47 -14.54
CA LEU A 58 4.10 1.15 -14.38
C LEU A 58 4.49 0.21 -15.54
N ALA A 59 4.47 0.72 -16.78
CA ALA A 59 4.89 -0.04 -17.94
C ALA A 59 6.39 -0.40 -17.89
N ALA A 60 7.25 0.59 -17.59
CA ALA A 60 8.69 0.42 -17.63
C ALA A 60 9.25 -0.40 -16.46
N TYR A 61 8.75 -0.18 -15.25
CA TYR A 61 9.27 -0.80 -14.03
C TYR A 61 8.48 -2.02 -13.60
N ASN A 62 7.15 -1.90 -13.52
CA ASN A 62 6.28 -2.97 -13.03
C ASN A 62 5.77 -3.91 -14.13
N ARG A 63 6.00 -3.58 -15.42
CA ARG A 63 5.49 -4.33 -16.59
C ARG A 63 3.96 -4.41 -16.62
N ILE A 64 3.30 -3.38 -16.10
CA ILE A 64 1.84 -3.25 -16.04
C ILE A 64 1.41 -2.19 -17.06
N THR A 65 0.55 -2.57 -17.99
CA THR A 65 -0.09 -1.62 -18.91
C THR A 65 -1.30 -1.01 -18.22
N ALA A 66 -1.29 0.31 -18.04
CA ALA A 66 -2.39 1.06 -17.43
C ALA A 66 -2.80 2.22 -18.34
N ASP A 67 -4.09 2.41 -18.50
CA ASP A 67 -4.66 3.59 -19.14
C ASP A 67 -4.68 4.73 -18.11
N PRO A 68 -3.98 5.86 -18.38
CA PRO A 68 -3.91 6.97 -17.43
C PRO A 68 -5.27 7.60 -17.12
N ASP A 69 -6.26 7.48 -18.02
CA ASP A 69 -7.59 8.06 -17.83
C ASP A 69 -8.58 7.16 -17.12
N VAL A 70 -8.30 5.85 -17.05
CA VAL A 70 -9.22 4.84 -16.52
C VAL A 70 -8.66 4.13 -15.29
N ASN A 71 -7.34 3.84 -15.27
CA ASN A 71 -6.72 2.96 -14.29
C ASN A 71 -5.89 3.69 -13.22
N ILE A 72 -5.73 5.02 -13.32
CA ILE A 72 -4.86 5.77 -12.44
C ILE A 72 -5.62 6.89 -11.74
N THR A 73 -5.57 6.88 -10.41
CA THR A 73 -6.08 7.96 -9.56
C THR A 73 -4.98 8.38 -8.59
N VAL A 74 -4.71 9.68 -8.53
CA VAL A 74 -3.75 10.28 -7.60
C VAL A 74 -4.48 10.71 -6.33
N SER A 75 -3.90 10.41 -5.18
CA SER A 75 -4.45 10.80 -3.89
C SER A 75 -3.39 11.33 -2.93
N ALA A 76 -3.80 11.71 -1.72
CA ALA A 76 -2.91 12.22 -0.68
C ALA A 76 -2.11 11.09 -0.02
N GLY A 77 -1.12 10.58 -0.73
CA GLY A 77 -0.26 9.47 -0.32
C GLY A 77 -0.96 8.11 -0.32
N ALA A 78 -0.19 7.04 -0.07
CA ALA A 78 -0.71 5.67 -0.07
C ALA A 78 -1.83 5.45 0.97
N THR A 79 -1.75 6.11 2.13
CA THR A 79 -2.82 6.05 3.14
C THR A 79 -4.14 6.61 2.60
N GLY A 80 -4.10 7.74 1.89
CA GLY A 80 -5.29 8.32 1.25
C GLY A 80 -5.84 7.41 0.14
N SER A 81 -4.96 6.79 -0.67
CA SER A 81 -5.37 5.82 -1.69
C SER A 81 -6.06 4.61 -1.06
N PHE A 82 -5.48 4.04 -0.01
CA PHE A 82 -6.04 2.88 0.66
C PHE A 82 -7.40 3.18 1.30
N GLN A 83 -7.52 4.35 1.97
CA GLN A 83 -8.81 4.78 2.52
C GLN A 83 -9.87 4.95 1.43
N ALA A 84 -9.54 5.61 0.32
CA ALA A 84 -10.45 5.79 -0.80
C ALA A 84 -10.87 4.44 -1.42
N THR A 85 -9.92 3.50 -1.53
CA THR A 85 -10.18 2.13 -1.99
C THR A 85 -11.16 1.41 -1.07
N CYS A 86 -10.94 1.48 0.26
CA CYS A 86 -11.88 0.91 1.23
C CYS A 86 -13.29 1.50 1.09
N MET A 87 -13.39 2.82 0.96
CA MET A 87 -14.68 3.51 0.78
C MET A 87 -15.39 3.13 -0.52
N ALA A 88 -14.64 2.85 -1.59
CA ALA A 88 -15.22 2.49 -2.89
C ALA A 88 -15.65 1.01 -2.98
N LEU A 89 -14.98 0.11 -2.28
CA LEU A 89 -15.10 -1.33 -2.48
C LEU A 89 -15.83 -2.07 -1.34
N LEU A 90 -15.88 -1.48 -0.13
CA LEU A 90 -16.36 -2.17 1.06
C LEU A 90 -17.69 -1.59 1.55
N ASN A 91 -18.52 -2.48 2.07
CA ASN A 91 -19.73 -2.15 2.80
C ASN A 91 -19.57 -2.52 4.29
N PRO A 92 -20.38 -1.96 5.21
CA PRO A 92 -20.41 -2.38 6.60
C PRO A 92 -20.56 -3.90 6.74
N GLY A 93 -19.67 -4.52 7.51
CA GLY A 93 -19.65 -5.96 7.74
C GLY A 93 -18.89 -6.80 6.72
N ASP A 94 -18.42 -6.21 5.60
CA ASP A 94 -17.50 -6.88 4.68
C ASP A 94 -16.17 -7.19 5.39
N GLU A 95 -15.55 -8.31 5.06
CA GLU A 95 -14.31 -8.76 5.68
C GLU A 95 -13.11 -8.50 4.78
N VAL A 96 -12.01 -8.02 5.39
CA VAL A 96 -10.74 -7.78 4.70
C VAL A 96 -9.63 -8.53 5.44
N ILE A 97 -8.90 -9.38 4.71
CA ILE A 97 -7.79 -10.14 5.28
C ILE A 97 -6.51 -9.31 5.26
N LEU A 98 -5.82 -9.28 6.42
CA LEU A 98 -4.51 -8.68 6.64
C LEU A 98 -3.52 -9.76 7.07
N PHE A 99 -2.31 -9.73 6.53
CA PHE A 99 -1.21 -10.57 7.03
C PHE A 99 -0.52 -9.90 8.22
N GLU A 100 -0.48 -10.59 9.33
CA GLU A 100 0.09 -10.08 10.59
C GLU A 100 1.57 -10.50 10.72
N PRO A 101 2.50 -9.56 11.04
CA PRO A 101 2.29 -8.16 11.38
C PRO A 101 1.99 -7.28 10.16
N PHE A 102 1.08 -6.32 10.31
CA PHE A 102 0.61 -5.42 9.26
C PHE A 102 0.86 -3.95 9.60
N TYR A 103 0.75 -3.08 8.59
CA TYR A 103 0.81 -1.64 8.79
C TYR A 103 -0.46 -1.14 9.49
N ALA A 104 -0.28 -0.44 10.62
CA ALA A 104 -1.39 -0.12 11.52
C ALA A 104 -2.51 0.74 10.89
N TYR A 105 -2.22 1.53 9.87
CA TYR A 105 -3.26 2.34 9.21
C TYR A 105 -4.18 1.53 8.32
N HIS A 106 -3.78 0.34 7.85
CA HIS A 106 -4.68 -0.53 7.11
C HIS A 106 -5.90 -0.92 7.95
N ILE A 107 -5.68 -1.35 9.21
CA ILE A 107 -6.80 -1.73 10.07
C ILE A 107 -7.71 -0.53 10.41
N GLN A 108 -7.12 0.67 10.56
CA GLN A 108 -7.88 1.88 10.85
C GLN A 108 -8.79 2.27 9.68
N ALA A 109 -8.29 2.18 8.44
CA ALA A 109 -9.06 2.47 7.24
C ALA A 109 -10.22 1.50 7.04
N ILE A 110 -9.99 0.20 7.31
CA ILE A 110 -11.02 -0.86 7.24
C ILE A 110 -12.12 -0.60 8.27
N LEU A 111 -11.74 -0.31 9.52
CA LEU A 111 -12.69 -0.02 10.58
C LEU A 111 -13.48 1.27 10.35
N ALA A 112 -12.87 2.27 9.70
CA ALA A 112 -13.52 3.56 9.40
C ALA A 112 -14.70 3.43 8.43
N VAL A 113 -14.75 2.36 7.63
CA VAL A 113 -15.88 2.04 6.75
C VAL A 113 -16.78 0.94 7.32
N GLU A 114 -16.68 0.65 8.62
CA GLU A 114 -17.43 -0.38 9.34
C GLU A 114 -17.21 -1.80 8.77
N ALA A 115 -16.12 -2.03 8.04
CA ALA A 115 -15.69 -3.35 7.61
C ALA A 115 -14.90 -4.06 8.73
N VAL A 116 -14.74 -5.38 8.59
CA VAL A 116 -14.17 -6.26 9.62
C VAL A 116 -12.79 -6.75 9.19
N PRO A 117 -11.71 -6.35 9.86
CA PRO A 117 -10.39 -6.92 9.58
C PRO A 117 -10.29 -8.36 10.09
N ARG A 118 -9.74 -9.25 9.25
CA ARG A 118 -9.40 -10.63 9.56
C ARG A 118 -7.89 -10.80 9.48
N CYS A 119 -7.24 -11.17 10.57
CA CYS A 119 -5.79 -11.31 10.60
C CYS A 119 -5.36 -12.75 10.38
N VAL A 120 -4.37 -12.93 9.52
CA VAL A 120 -3.68 -14.21 9.28
C VAL A 120 -2.22 -14.02 9.68
N SER A 121 -1.78 -14.73 10.72
CA SER A 121 -0.42 -14.58 11.23
C SER A 121 0.62 -15.20 10.31
N MET A 122 1.67 -14.45 10.00
CA MET A 122 2.87 -14.96 9.36
C MET A 122 3.85 -15.52 10.39
N ARG A 123 4.69 -16.47 9.99
CA ARG A 123 5.61 -17.18 10.89
C ARG A 123 7.02 -16.62 10.82
N PRO A 124 7.57 -16.06 11.91
CA PRO A 124 8.96 -15.65 11.96
C PRO A 124 9.91 -16.86 11.91
N PRO A 125 11.22 -16.70 11.59
CA PRO A 125 11.86 -15.41 11.30
C PRO A 125 11.61 -14.89 9.85
N ASP A 126 11.23 -15.76 8.92
CA ASP A 126 11.12 -15.41 7.50
C ASP A 126 9.74 -14.86 7.11
N TRP A 127 8.86 -14.72 8.08
CA TRP A 127 7.49 -14.24 7.86
C TRP A 127 6.76 -15.05 6.78
N THR A 128 6.84 -16.39 6.88
CA THR A 128 6.17 -17.28 5.93
C THR A 128 4.65 -17.23 6.11
N VAL A 129 3.93 -17.25 4.99
CA VAL A 129 2.46 -17.22 4.99
C VAL A 129 1.90 -18.55 5.47
N ASP A 130 0.93 -18.50 6.38
CA ASP A 130 0.12 -19.67 6.74
C ASP A 130 -1.05 -19.81 5.76
N PHE A 131 -0.84 -20.50 4.64
CA PHE A 131 -1.86 -20.70 3.61
C PHE A 131 -3.07 -21.49 4.11
N LYS A 132 -2.89 -22.37 5.09
CA LYS A 132 -4.03 -23.07 5.71
C LYS A 132 -4.88 -22.09 6.53
N GLY A 133 -4.21 -21.23 7.30
CA GLY A 133 -4.88 -20.17 8.04
C GLY A 133 -5.57 -19.17 7.11
N LEU A 134 -4.94 -18.82 5.98
CA LEU A 134 -5.53 -17.95 4.96
C LEU A 134 -6.82 -18.57 4.37
N GLU A 135 -6.80 -19.83 3.97
CA GLU A 135 -7.99 -20.53 3.45
C GLU A 135 -9.13 -20.54 4.47
N GLN A 136 -8.81 -20.77 5.75
CA GLN A 136 -9.82 -20.77 6.83
C GLN A 136 -10.36 -19.38 7.18
N ALA A 137 -9.59 -18.33 6.91
CA ALA A 137 -10.02 -16.94 7.14
C ALA A 137 -10.97 -16.41 6.07
N ILE A 138 -10.99 -17.02 4.89
CA ILE A 138 -11.88 -16.63 3.80
C ILE A 138 -13.30 -17.12 4.10
N THR A 139 -14.26 -16.20 4.07
CA THR A 139 -15.69 -16.47 4.25
C THR A 139 -16.49 -15.86 3.09
N SER A 140 -17.79 -16.08 3.09
CA SER A 140 -18.70 -15.45 2.10
C SER A 140 -18.76 -13.92 2.21
N ARG A 141 -18.23 -13.32 3.29
CA ARG A 141 -18.14 -11.88 3.48
C ARG A 141 -16.78 -11.31 3.12
N THR A 142 -15.79 -12.13 2.84
CA THR A 142 -14.45 -11.67 2.48
C THR A 142 -14.50 -10.97 1.13
N LYS A 143 -14.09 -9.70 1.08
CA LYS A 143 -14.05 -8.87 -0.13
C LYS A 143 -12.66 -8.62 -0.64
N ALA A 144 -11.67 -8.55 0.25
CA ALA A 144 -10.31 -8.27 -0.15
C ALA A 144 -9.27 -8.98 0.72
N ILE A 145 -8.11 -9.23 0.12
CA ILE A 145 -6.86 -9.62 0.79
C ILE A 145 -5.86 -8.50 0.55
N VAL A 146 -5.24 -7.97 1.61
CA VAL A 146 -4.22 -6.93 1.50
C VAL A 146 -2.84 -7.56 1.55
N VAL A 147 -2.02 -7.28 0.55
CA VAL A 147 -0.62 -7.71 0.45
C VAL A 147 0.27 -6.47 0.50
N ASN A 148 1.01 -6.27 1.60
CA ASN A 148 2.00 -5.21 1.71
C ASN A 148 3.39 -5.78 1.45
N THR A 149 4.01 -5.41 0.34
CA THR A 149 5.31 -5.94 -0.11
C THR A 149 6.17 -4.88 -0.81
N PRO A 150 7.40 -4.63 -0.34
CA PRO A 150 7.95 -5.04 0.95
C PRO A 150 7.13 -4.55 2.14
N GLY A 151 6.96 -5.39 3.17
CA GLY A 151 6.00 -5.18 4.24
C GLY A 151 6.50 -4.31 5.40
N ASN A 152 5.66 -3.42 5.89
CA ASN A 152 5.88 -2.71 7.15
C ASN A 152 5.02 -3.36 8.26
N PRO A 153 5.58 -3.79 9.41
CA PRO A 153 6.95 -3.55 9.89
C PRO A 153 7.94 -4.69 9.61
N SER A 154 7.53 -5.79 8.98
CA SER A 154 8.30 -7.05 8.92
C SER A 154 9.50 -7.01 7.96
N GLY A 155 9.51 -6.12 6.96
CA GLY A 155 10.44 -6.16 5.84
C GLY A 155 10.21 -7.35 4.89
N LYS A 156 9.12 -8.09 5.05
CA LYS A 156 8.76 -9.22 4.20
C LYS A 156 8.65 -8.79 2.74
N VAL A 157 9.42 -9.42 1.87
CA VAL A 157 9.19 -9.44 0.44
C VAL A 157 8.52 -10.77 0.11
N PHE A 158 7.29 -10.73 -0.38
CA PHE A 158 6.58 -11.94 -0.77
C PHE A 158 7.26 -12.57 -1.98
N THR A 159 7.47 -13.87 -1.93
CA THR A 159 8.01 -14.64 -3.05
C THR A 159 6.97 -14.78 -4.15
N ARG A 160 7.42 -14.95 -5.41
CA ARG A 160 6.52 -15.24 -6.54
C ARG A 160 5.57 -16.39 -6.22
N ARG A 161 6.06 -17.47 -5.62
CA ARG A 161 5.25 -18.63 -5.25
C ARG A 161 4.15 -18.28 -4.24
N GLU A 162 4.47 -17.44 -3.23
CA GLU A 162 3.47 -17.00 -2.26
C GLU A 162 2.41 -16.12 -2.92
N LEU A 163 2.81 -15.20 -3.82
CA LEU A 163 1.88 -14.35 -4.55
C LEU A 163 0.98 -15.17 -5.50
N GLU A 164 1.53 -16.15 -6.21
CA GLU A 164 0.76 -17.05 -7.06
C GLU A 164 -0.29 -17.83 -6.25
N GLN A 165 0.08 -18.37 -5.08
CA GLN A 165 -0.87 -19.05 -4.21
C GLN A 165 -1.97 -18.12 -3.68
N ILE A 166 -1.62 -16.87 -3.31
CA ILE A 166 -2.62 -15.87 -2.89
C ILE A 166 -3.57 -15.56 -4.06
N ALA A 167 -3.03 -15.35 -5.27
CA ALA A 167 -3.82 -15.08 -6.45
C ALA A 167 -4.77 -16.23 -6.81
N GLU A 168 -4.29 -17.48 -6.76
CA GLU A 168 -5.12 -18.67 -6.98
C GLU A 168 -6.27 -18.75 -5.98
N MET A 169 -6.02 -18.48 -4.70
CA MET A 169 -7.04 -18.47 -3.66
C MET A 169 -8.04 -17.33 -3.90
N ALA A 170 -7.56 -16.13 -4.19
CA ALA A 170 -8.38 -14.97 -4.46
C ALA A 170 -9.32 -15.22 -5.67
N CYS A 171 -8.79 -15.76 -6.76
CA CYS A 171 -9.59 -16.12 -7.93
C CYS A 171 -10.64 -17.20 -7.62
N ARG A 172 -10.27 -18.23 -6.85
CA ARG A 172 -11.18 -19.34 -6.50
C ARG A 172 -12.36 -18.87 -5.65
N HIS A 173 -12.14 -17.87 -4.80
CA HIS A 173 -13.16 -17.36 -3.89
C HIS A 173 -13.81 -16.05 -4.35
N ASP A 174 -13.46 -15.55 -5.54
CA ASP A 174 -13.92 -14.25 -6.07
C ASP A 174 -13.65 -13.08 -5.11
N VAL A 175 -12.42 -13.02 -4.60
CA VAL A 175 -11.93 -12.02 -3.64
C VAL A 175 -10.89 -11.13 -4.32
N MET A 176 -10.97 -9.82 -4.11
CA MET A 176 -9.97 -8.88 -4.64
C MET A 176 -8.65 -8.97 -3.87
N VAL A 177 -7.55 -8.66 -4.57
CA VAL A 177 -6.25 -8.44 -3.93
C VAL A 177 -5.90 -6.96 -4.03
N ILE A 178 -5.60 -6.34 -2.90
CA ILE A 178 -5.10 -4.96 -2.81
C ILE A 178 -3.62 -5.04 -2.45
N THR A 179 -2.76 -4.57 -3.34
CA THR A 179 -1.32 -4.51 -3.07
C THR A 179 -0.92 -3.13 -2.58
N ASP A 180 -0.17 -3.08 -1.47
CA ASP A 180 0.50 -1.88 -0.99
C ASP A 180 2.00 -2.06 -1.24
N GLU A 181 2.51 -1.33 -2.23
CA GLU A 181 3.86 -1.45 -2.75
C GLU A 181 4.70 -0.18 -2.52
N ILE A 182 4.38 0.57 -1.45
CA ILE A 182 5.08 1.83 -1.12
C ILE A 182 6.60 1.67 -1.02
N TYR A 183 7.08 0.47 -0.71
CA TYR A 183 8.48 0.14 -0.58
C TYR A 183 9.06 -0.65 -1.77
N GLU A 184 8.44 -0.61 -2.95
CA GLU A 184 8.83 -1.42 -4.12
C GLU A 184 10.31 -1.29 -4.52
N TYR A 185 10.96 -0.15 -4.23
CA TYR A 185 12.38 0.07 -4.48
C TYR A 185 13.30 -0.39 -3.33
N PHE A 186 12.76 -0.79 -2.19
CA PHE A 186 13.52 -1.21 -1.01
C PHE A 186 13.63 -2.74 -0.95
N VAL A 187 14.22 -3.30 -1.99
CA VAL A 187 14.47 -4.74 -2.12
C VAL A 187 15.96 -4.97 -2.07
N PHE A 188 16.41 -5.88 -1.21
CA PHE A 188 17.80 -6.15 -0.91
C PHE A 188 18.14 -7.63 -1.15
N ASP A 189 19.43 -7.98 -1.03
CA ASP A 189 19.94 -9.37 -1.09
C ASP A 189 19.64 -10.09 -2.41
N GLY A 190 19.60 -9.36 -3.53
CA GLY A 190 19.34 -9.92 -4.86
C GLY A 190 17.91 -10.43 -5.06
N ARG A 191 16.99 -10.05 -4.21
CA ARG A 191 15.56 -10.32 -4.40
C ARG A 191 14.99 -9.40 -5.49
N GLU A 192 13.94 -9.86 -6.13
CA GLU A 192 13.15 -9.06 -7.09
C GLU A 192 11.80 -8.69 -6.46
N HIS A 193 11.31 -7.49 -6.86
CA HIS A 193 9.96 -7.05 -6.54
C HIS A 193 9.00 -7.45 -7.63
#